data_145f6916d6902a74189381a53718bd3e
#
_entry.id   145f6916d6902a74189381a53718bd3e
#
_cell.length_a   1.000
_cell.length_b   1.000
_cell.length_c   1.000
_cell.angle_alpha   90.00
_cell.angle_beta   90.00
_cell.angle_gamma   90.00
#
_symmetry.space_group_name_H-M   'P 1'
#
loop_
_entity.id
_entity.type
_entity.pdbx_description
1 polymer ?
#
loop_
_entity_poly.entity_id
_entity_poly.type
_entity_poly.pdbx_seq_one_letter_code
_entity_poly.pdbx_strand_id
1 'polypeptide(L)'
;MHQIKFIETILYVNDQEKSCEFYQKIFRKHADLNVPGMTEFKLADNFKLGLMPNNGIAKILKGEMPHPNKGNGIPRCELYFYVENIQLEFDNAITSGAKLISPISDRDWGDKVCYFSDLDGHIIAFAEKFI
;
A
#
# COMPACT_ATOMS: atom_id res chain seq x y z
N MET A 1 28.25 -1.88 -6.13
CA MET A 1 27.52 -1.26 -5.03
C MET A 1 26.56 -0.20 -5.56
N HIS A 2 25.29 -0.27 -5.21
CA HIS A 2 24.34 0.75 -5.63
C HIS A 2 24.41 1.95 -4.70
N GLN A 3 23.87 3.07 -5.16
CA GLN A 3 23.90 4.34 -4.44
C GLN A 3 22.52 4.76 -3.88
N ILE A 4 21.54 3.90 -3.96
CA ILE A 4 20.22 4.17 -3.41
C ILE A 4 20.30 4.10 -1.90
N LYS A 5 19.91 5.18 -1.23
CA LYS A 5 19.99 5.29 0.24
C LYS A 5 18.65 5.07 0.93
N PHE A 6 17.56 5.32 0.22
CA PHE A 6 16.22 5.27 0.79
C PHE A 6 15.24 4.96 -0.32
N ILE A 7 14.18 4.23 0.00
CA ILE A 7 13.15 3.89 -0.98
C ILE A 7 11.81 4.39 -0.48
N GLU A 8 11.11 5.07 -1.35
CA GLU A 8 9.71 5.42 -1.11
C GLU A 8 8.88 4.85 -2.25
N THR A 9 7.86 4.06 -1.93
CA THR A 9 6.87 3.63 -2.90
C THR A 9 5.69 4.58 -2.78
N ILE A 10 5.28 5.18 -3.89
CA ILE A 10 4.16 6.12 -3.91
C ILE A 10 3.02 5.47 -4.67
N LEU A 11 1.86 5.39 -4.02
CA LEU A 11 0.63 4.92 -4.64
C LEU A 11 -0.17 6.12 -5.13
N TYR A 12 -0.63 6.06 -6.37
CA TYR A 12 -1.51 7.08 -6.90
C TYR A 12 -2.94 6.74 -6.51
N VAL A 13 -3.61 7.68 -5.87
CA VAL A 13 -4.92 7.44 -5.27
C VAL A 13 -5.96 8.43 -5.78
N ASN A 14 -7.20 7.97 -5.81
CA ASN A 14 -8.31 8.80 -6.23
C ASN A 14 -8.67 9.86 -5.17
N ASP A 15 -8.59 9.50 -3.89
CA ASP A 15 -8.97 10.36 -2.78
C ASP A 15 -7.92 10.25 -1.68
N GLN A 16 -7.05 11.25 -1.58
CA GLN A 16 -5.95 11.25 -0.62
C GLN A 16 -6.42 11.12 0.82
N GLU A 17 -7.47 11.85 1.19
CA GLU A 17 -7.97 11.85 2.57
C GLU A 17 -8.53 10.48 2.96
N LYS A 18 -9.36 9.89 2.12
CA LYS A 18 -9.91 8.55 2.39
C LYS A 18 -8.82 7.49 2.42
N SER A 19 -7.86 7.57 1.52
CA SER A 19 -6.73 6.63 1.50
C SER A 19 -5.86 6.79 2.72
N CYS A 20 -5.64 8.03 3.19
CA CYS A 20 -4.90 8.27 4.43
C CYS A 20 -5.61 7.61 5.61
N GLU A 21 -6.92 7.80 5.75
CA GLU A 21 -7.69 7.17 6.82
C GLU A 21 -7.60 5.65 6.75
N PHE A 22 -7.73 5.09 5.56
CA PHE A 22 -7.66 3.65 5.34
C PHE A 22 -6.31 3.10 5.80
N TYR A 23 -5.20 3.68 5.33
CA TYR A 23 -3.88 3.19 5.67
C TYR A 23 -3.49 3.45 7.12
N GLN A 24 -4.02 4.51 7.74
CA GLN A 24 -3.83 4.71 9.18
C GLN A 24 -4.42 3.56 9.99
N LYS A 25 -5.55 3.02 9.55
CA LYS A 25 -6.16 1.84 10.19
C LYS A 25 -5.36 0.57 9.89
N ILE A 26 -4.92 0.39 8.65
CA ILE A 26 -4.12 -0.78 8.25
C ILE A 26 -2.83 -0.85 9.07
N PHE A 27 -2.13 0.28 9.20
CA PHE A 27 -0.84 0.32 9.90
C PHE A 27 -0.97 0.62 11.39
N ARG A 28 -2.18 0.96 11.84
CA ARG A 28 -2.45 1.33 13.25
C ARG A 28 -1.51 2.43 13.74
N LYS A 29 -1.31 3.43 12.89
CA LYS A 29 -0.50 4.61 13.21
C LYS A 29 -0.97 5.79 12.38
N HIS A 30 -0.66 6.99 12.87
CA HIS A 30 -0.92 8.20 12.09
C HIS A 30 0.14 8.36 11.00
N ALA A 31 -0.21 9.07 9.94
CA ALA A 31 0.74 9.41 8.89
C ALA A 31 1.88 10.26 9.49
N ASP A 32 3.09 10.01 9.01
CA ASP A 32 4.27 10.81 9.42
C ASP A 32 4.29 12.16 8.73
N LEU A 33 3.71 12.24 7.54
CA LEU A 33 3.49 13.49 6.82
C LEU A 33 2.11 13.43 6.21
N ASN A 34 1.34 14.51 6.33
CA ASN A 34 0.02 14.59 5.71
C ASN A 34 -0.28 16.03 5.34
N VAL A 35 0.08 16.39 4.11
CA VAL A 35 -0.15 17.73 3.55
C VAL A 35 -0.91 17.59 2.23
N PRO A 36 -1.55 18.64 1.74
CA PRO A 36 -2.20 18.56 0.44
C PRO A 36 -1.21 18.09 -0.63
N GLY A 37 -1.54 17.00 -1.30
CA GLY A 37 -0.73 16.43 -2.37
C GLY A 37 0.20 15.31 -1.97
N MET A 38 0.45 15.08 -0.68
CA MET A 38 1.33 13.99 -0.25
C MET A 38 1.03 13.55 1.17
N THR A 39 0.82 12.25 1.33
CA THR A 39 0.73 11.60 2.64
C THR A 39 1.84 10.56 2.69
N GLU A 40 2.55 10.47 3.81
CA GLU A 40 3.64 9.49 3.96
C GLU A 40 3.55 8.72 5.26
N PHE A 41 3.87 7.43 5.17
CA PHE A 41 4.01 6.53 6.30
C PHE A 41 5.42 5.94 6.29
N LYS A 42 6.19 6.15 7.35
CA LYS A 42 7.47 5.47 7.50
C LYS A 42 7.19 4.08 8.07
N LEU A 43 7.46 3.04 7.30
CA LEU A 43 7.14 1.67 7.68
C LEU A 43 8.35 0.86 8.11
N ALA A 44 9.54 1.29 7.74
CA ALA A 44 10.80 0.68 8.13
C ALA A 44 11.89 1.75 8.05
N ASP A 45 13.10 1.43 8.53
CA ASP A 45 14.19 2.41 8.60
C ASP A 45 14.51 3.07 7.27
N ASN A 46 14.43 2.30 6.18
CA ASN A 46 14.79 2.78 4.85
C ASN A 46 13.63 2.70 3.87
N PHE A 47 12.39 2.73 4.37
CA PHE A 47 11.22 2.61 3.51
C PHE A 47 10.07 3.48 3.98
N LYS A 48 9.50 4.22 3.04
CA LYS A 48 8.23 4.95 3.23
C LYS A 48 7.23 4.51 2.18
N LEU A 49 5.95 4.55 2.56
CA LEU A 49 4.83 4.47 1.65
C LEU A 49 4.21 5.85 1.52
N GLY A 50 4.10 6.34 0.29
CA GLY A 50 3.46 7.63 0.00
C GLY A 50 2.13 7.45 -0.69
N LEU A 51 1.23 8.40 -0.49
CA LEU A 51 -0.05 8.48 -1.18
C LEU A 51 -0.10 9.83 -1.88
N MET A 52 -0.31 9.81 -3.19
CA MET A 52 -0.35 11.03 -4.00
C MET A 52 -1.64 11.03 -4.82
N PRO A 53 -2.42 12.13 -4.79
CA PRO A 53 -3.64 12.18 -5.58
C PRO A 53 -3.35 12.08 -7.08
N ASN A 54 -4.20 11.34 -7.78
CA ASN A 54 -4.07 11.13 -9.22
C ASN A 54 -3.90 12.45 -9.99
N ASN A 55 -4.71 13.46 -9.66
CA ASN A 55 -4.65 14.76 -10.35
C ASN A 55 -3.32 15.48 -10.09
N GLY A 56 -2.77 15.32 -8.89
CA GLY A 56 -1.50 15.95 -8.53
C GLY A 56 -0.35 15.43 -9.38
N ILE A 57 -0.23 14.10 -9.47
CA ILE A 57 0.84 13.50 -10.27
C ILE A 57 0.61 13.74 -11.77
N ALA A 58 -0.65 13.75 -12.21
CA ALA A 58 -0.95 14.01 -13.61
C ALA A 58 -0.41 15.38 -14.06
N LYS A 59 -0.50 16.38 -13.18
CA LYS A 59 0.05 17.72 -13.48
C LYS A 59 1.57 17.68 -13.62
N ILE A 60 2.23 16.91 -12.77
CA ILE A 60 3.69 16.77 -12.82
C ILE A 60 4.13 16.09 -14.11
N LEU A 61 3.42 15.07 -14.53
CA LEU A 61 3.76 14.29 -15.72
C LEU A 61 3.39 15.03 -17.03
N LYS A 62 2.62 16.10 -16.94
CA LYS A 62 2.34 17.03 -18.05
C LYS A 62 1.83 16.37 -19.34
N GLY A 63 1.03 15.32 -19.20
CA GLY A 63 0.48 14.63 -20.36
C GLY A 63 1.41 13.65 -21.05
N GLU A 64 2.64 13.48 -20.55
CA GLU A 64 3.58 12.50 -21.11
C GLU A 64 3.17 11.07 -20.83
N MET A 65 2.30 10.87 -19.87
CA MET A 65 1.73 9.57 -19.51
C MET A 65 0.21 9.69 -19.39
N PRO A 66 -0.53 8.60 -19.61
CA PRO A 66 -1.97 8.60 -19.34
C PRO A 66 -2.27 9.02 -17.91
N HIS A 67 -3.42 9.64 -17.70
CA HIS A 67 -3.86 9.99 -16.34
C HIS A 67 -3.99 8.72 -15.50
N PRO A 68 -3.47 8.70 -14.25
CA PRO A 68 -3.49 7.49 -13.43
C PRO A 68 -4.88 6.88 -13.21
N ASN A 69 -5.95 7.69 -13.24
CA ASN A 69 -7.30 7.16 -13.05
C ASN A 69 -7.74 6.20 -14.14
N LYS A 70 -7.06 6.17 -15.27
CA LYS A 70 -7.35 5.20 -16.33
C LYS A 70 -6.98 3.77 -15.93
N GLY A 71 -6.11 3.62 -14.94
CA GLY A 71 -5.76 2.34 -14.38
C GLY A 71 -6.50 2.00 -13.09
N ASN A 72 -7.51 2.78 -12.73
CA ASN A 72 -8.22 2.61 -11.47
C ASN A 72 -8.83 1.21 -11.37
N GLY A 73 -8.58 0.54 -10.23
CA GLY A 73 -9.07 -0.81 -9.98
C GLY A 73 -8.25 -1.92 -10.62
N ILE A 74 -7.28 -1.58 -11.47
CA ILE A 74 -6.40 -2.57 -12.10
C ILE A 74 -5.18 -2.77 -11.19
N PRO A 75 -4.92 -4.00 -10.71
CA PRO A 75 -3.76 -4.24 -9.84
C PRO A 75 -2.46 -4.10 -10.64
N ARG A 76 -1.61 -3.16 -10.21
CA ARG A 76 -0.37 -2.84 -10.90
C ARG A 76 0.86 -2.97 -10.02
N CYS A 77 0.66 -3.10 -8.72
CA CYS A 77 1.73 -3.30 -7.77
C CYS A 77 1.21 -4.12 -6.60
N GLU A 78 2.14 -4.61 -5.82
CA GLU A 78 1.82 -5.36 -4.63
C GLU A 78 2.74 -4.89 -3.51
N LEU A 79 2.14 -4.54 -2.37
CA LEU A 79 2.86 -4.24 -1.16
C LEU A 79 2.94 -5.53 -0.35
N TYR A 80 4.12 -6.10 -0.21
CA TYR A 80 4.33 -7.38 0.44
C TYR A 80 4.98 -7.14 1.80
N PHE A 81 4.17 -7.23 2.85
CA PHE A 81 4.62 -6.94 4.20
C PHE A 81 4.85 -8.21 4.99
N TYR A 82 6.09 -8.44 5.42
CA TYR A 82 6.37 -9.49 6.39
C TYR A 82 5.95 -9.00 7.76
N VAL A 83 5.15 -9.80 8.46
CA VAL A 83 4.59 -9.46 9.77
C VAL A 83 4.85 -10.59 10.76
N GLU A 84 4.76 -10.28 12.04
CA GLU A 84 4.97 -11.29 13.09
C GLU A 84 3.75 -12.18 13.28
N ASN A 85 2.55 -11.64 13.11
CA ASN A 85 1.31 -12.36 13.35
C ASN A 85 0.33 -12.08 12.23
N ILE A 86 0.31 -12.97 11.24
CA ILE A 86 -0.51 -12.77 10.05
C ILE A 86 -2.01 -12.78 10.37
N GLN A 87 -2.45 -13.57 11.36
CA GLN A 87 -3.87 -13.60 11.71
C GLN A 87 -4.33 -12.26 12.26
N LEU A 88 -3.50 -11.62 13.07
CA LEU A 88 -3.81 -10.30 13.61
C LEU A 88 -3.94 -9.27 12.49
N GLU A 89 -3.02 -9.29 11.53
CA GLU A 89 -3.07 -8.37 10.40
C GLU A 89 -4.26 -8.65 9.49
N PHE A 90 -4.57 -9.92 9.28
CA PHE A 90 -5.75 -10.33 8.52
C PHE A 90 -7.02 -9.75 9.14
N ASP A 91 -7.20 -9.97 10.44
CA ASP A 91 -8.40 -9.49 11.16
C ASP A 91 -8.48 -7.97 11.13
N ASN A 92 -7.36 -7.29 11.33
CA ASN A 92 -7.31 -5.83 11.27
C ASN A 92 -7.66 -5.30 9.88
N ALA A 93 -7.18 -5.95 8.83
CA ALA A 93 -7.48 -5.54 7.46
C ALA A 93 -8.97 -5.65 7.17
N ILE A 94 -9.60 -6.72 7.60
CA ILE A 94 -11.06 -6.90 7.45
C ILE A 94 -11.81 -5.76 8.13
N THR A 95 -11.47 -5.47 9.40
CA THR A 95 -12.14 -4.40 10.15
C THR A 95 -11.84 -3.01 9.59
N SER A 96 -10.69 -2.85 8.94
CA SER A 96 -10.28 -1.56 8.37
C SER A 96 -10.92 -1.28 7.00
N GLY A 97 -11.67 -2.23 6.46
CA GLY A 97 -12.39 -2.03 5.20
C GLY A 97 -11.63 -2.47 3.95
N ALA A 98 -10.53 -3.20 4.10
CA ALA A 98 -9.83 -3.77 2.95
C ALA A 98 -10.68 -4.88 2.33
N LYS A 99 -10.62 -4.98 1.02
CA LYS A 99 -11.34 -6.03 0.30
C LYS A 99 -10.49 -7.31 0.30
N LEU A 100 -11.03 -8.38 0.86
CA LEU A 100 -10.34 -9.68 0.86
C LEU A 100 -10.29 -10.24 -0.57
N ILE A 101 -9.09 -10.57 -1.01
CA ILE A 101 -8.85 -11.18 -2.33
C ILE A 101 -8.53 -12.68 -2.16
N SER A 102 -7.62 -13.01 -1.25
CA SER A 102 -7.25 -14.41 -1.00
C SER A 102 -6.98 -14.61 0.49
N PRO A 103 -7.61 -15.60 1.13
CA PRO A 103 -7.40 -15.84 2.56
C PRO A 103 -5.99 -16.37 2.84
N ILE A 104 -5.65 -16.45 4.12
CA ILE A 104 -4.35 -16.97 4.55
C ILE A 104 -4.17 -18.39 4.01
N SER A 105 -3.07 -18.61 3.29
CA SER A 105 -2.68 -19.94 2.84
C SER A 105 -1.18 -20.01 2.67
N ASP A 106 -0.66 -21.25 2.69
CA ASP A 106 0.77 -21.50 2.47
C ASP A 106 1.10 -21.34 0.99
N ARG A 107 2.26 -20.72 0.74
CA ARG A 107 2.77 -20.54 -0.63
C ARG A 107 4.07 -21.33 -0.80
N ASP A 108 4.38 -21.63 -2.05
CA ASP A 108 5.52 -22.48 -2.41
C ASP A 108 6.87 -21.88 -2.01
N TRP A 109 6.91 -20.57 -1.76
CA TRP A 109 8.16 -19.90 -1.38
C TRP A 109 8.38 -19.79 0.12
N GLY A 110 7.62 -20.52 0.95
CA GLY A 110 7.89 -20.62 2.39
C GLY A 110 7.16 -19.62 3.26
N ASP A 111 6.17 -18.92 2.71
CA ASP A 111 5.38 -17.95 3.45
C ASP A 111 3.93 -18.37 3.53
N LYS A 112 3.29 -18.04 4.65
CA LYS A 112 1.83 -17.95 4.72
C LYS A 112 1.48 -16.55 4.27
N VAL A 113 0.52 -16.42 3.35
CA VAL A 113 0.20 -15.11 2.77
C VAL A 113 -1.30 -14.95 2.62
N CYS A 114 -1.79 -13.74 2.91
CA CYS A 114 -3.14 -13.33 2.55
C CYS A 114 -3.06 -12.06 1.70
N TYR A 115 -4.07 -11.86 0.87
CA TYR A 115 -4.09 -10.77 -0.09
C TYR A 115 -5.37 -9.96 0.04
N PHE A 116 -5.21 -8.64 0.05
CA PHE A 116 -6.31 -7.68 0.08
C PHE A 116 -6.10 -6.65 -1.00
N SER A 117 -7.16 -5.89 -1.34
CA SER A 117 -6.98 -4.70 -2.14
C SER A 117 -7.38 -3.47 -1.35
N ASP A 118 -6.73 -2.35 -1.67
CA ASP A 118 -7.07 -1.06 -1.08
C ASP A 118 -8.19 -0.38 -1.88
N LEU A 119 -8.45 0.89 -1.59
CA LEU A 119 -9.57 1.63 -2.20
C LEU A 119 -9.40 1.85 -3.70
N ASP A 120 -8.17 1.77 -4.21
CA ASP A 120 -7.85 2.04 -5.62
C ASP A 120 -7.47 0.77 -6.39
N GLY A 121 -7.47 -0.38 -5.73
CA GLY A 121 -7.13 -1.65 -6.38
C GLY A 121 -5.67 -2.05 -6.24
N HIS A 122 -4.86 -1.34 -5.44
CA HIS A 122 -3.51 -1.79 -5.14
C HIS A 122 -3.59 -3.01 -4.23
N ILE A 123 -2.71 -3.98 -4.46
CA ILE A 123 -2.72 -5.22 -3.69
C ILE A 123 -1.85 -5.06 -2.44
N ILE A 124 -2.38 -5.50 -1.30
CA ILE A 124 -1.67 -5.55 -0.03
C ILE A 124 -1.56 -7.02 0.36
N ALA A 125 -0.35 -7.51 0.54
CA ALA A 125 -0.09 -8.86 1.01
C ALA A 125 0.53 -8.80 2.40
N PHE A 126 0.02 -9.61 3.31
CA PHE A 126 0.67 -9.85 4.60
C PHE A 126 1.23 -11.26 4.58
N ALA A 127 2.48 -11.38 5.00
CA ALA A 127 3.20 -12.63 4.94
C ALA A 127 3.87 -12.93 6.28
N GLU A 128 3.86 -14.21 6.63
CA GLU A 128 4.57 -14.71 7.80
C GLU A 128 5.33 -15.95 7.36
N LYS A 129 6.63 -15.97 7.62
CA LYS A 129 7.43 -17.14 7.27
C LYS A 129 7.04 -18.33 8.11
N PHE A 130 6.87 -19.49 7.48
CA PHE A 130 6.63 -20.72 8.22
C PHE A 130 7.82 -21.68 8.14
N ILE A 131 8.91 -21.25 7.53
CA ILE A 131 10.16 -22.01 7.49
C ILE A 131 11.21 -21.30 8.32
#